data_088218fc2f43e0c123262080105f6734
#
_entry.id   088218fc2f43e0c123262080105f6734
#
_cell.length_a   1.000
_cell.length_b   1.000
_cell.length_c   1.000
_cell.angle_alpha   90.00
_cell.angle_beta   90.00
_cell.angle_gamma   90.00
#
_symmetry.space_group_name_H-M   'P 1'
#
loop_
_entity.id
_entity.type
_entity.pdbx_description
1 polymer ?
#
loop_
_entity_poly.entity_id
_entity_poly.type
_entity_poly.pdbx_seq_one_letter_code
_entity_poly.pdbx_strand_id
1 'polypeptide(L)'
;MEESTVVETWQPQPQPEPSPKKKPELLSIISLSLAAVAVLVAVGMWFFTNNSMTKRMDELTAKLESETAAVRQENELLKTTMQALSDQIGAMETVVFFNGIAREIEGATVTDDFTVDKIYLNTSETGTLGSIVINVGNQPDMSYLYKGKGAYNLSDRELRAKCEAIIKEVSARYGNGDVLPAWDDNTLVTVTVMNYEIGNKQGGEFKLVGETK
;
A
#
# COMPACT_ATOMS: atom_id res chain seq x y z
N MET A 1 25.61 -118.95 31.86
CA MET A 1 25.34 -117.46 31.82
C MET A 1 26.47 -116.86 32.67
N GLU A 2 27.52 -116.37 31.99
CA GLU A 2 28.67 -115.75 32.65
C GLU A 2 28.60 -114.26 32.34
N GLU A 3 28.49 -113.46 33.38
CA GLU A 3 28.55 -112.04 33.38
C GLU A 3 30.00 -111.61 33.46
N SER A 4 30.52 -111.01 32.36
CA SER A 4 31.86 -110.51 32.24
C SER A 4 31.97 -109.07 32.69
N THR A 5 32.46 -108.85 33.85
CA THR A 5 32.70 -107.51 34.41
C THR A 5 33.95 -106.92 33.78
N VAL A 6 33.79 -105.89 32.99
CA VAL A 6 34.93 -105.06 32.43
C VAL A 6 35.37 -104.03 33.48
N VAL A 7 36.53 -104.12 33.96
CA VAL A 7 37.16 -103.17 34.85
C VAL A 7 37.86 -102.11 34.00
N GLU A 8 37.29 -100.93 33.97
CA GLU A 8 37.77 -99.73 33.26
C GLU A 8 38.93 -99.12 34.09
N THR A 9 40.09 -99.19 33.54
CA THR A 9 41.33 -98.67 34.21
C THR A 9 41.37 -97.14 33.90
N TRP A 10 41.24 -96.36 34.95
CA TRP A 10 41.37 -94.88 34.91
C TRP A 10 42.84 -94.51 34.69
N GLN A 11 43.11 -93.85 33.51
CA GLN A 11 44.40 -93.17 33.26
C GLN A 11 44.26 -91.70 33.58
N PRO A 12 45.18 -91.12 34.35
CA PRO A 12 45.13 -89.68 34.61
C PRO A 12 45.52 -88.89 33.35
N GLN A 13 44.62 -87.97 32.94
CA GLN A 13 44.88 -87.03 31.84
C GLN A 13 46.12 -86.15 32.17
N PRO A 14 47.01 -85.95 31.23
CA PRO A 14 48.13 -85.00 31.39
C PRO A 14 47.56 -83.58 31.52
N GLN A 15 48.03 -82.89 32.56
CA GLN A 15 47.74 -81.47 32.77
C GLN A 15 48.28 -80.67 31.58
N PRO A 16 47.47 -79.72 31.06
CA PRO A 16 47.92 -78.83 29.98
C PRO A 16 49.06 -77.94 30.50
N GLU A 17 50.13 -77.92 29.79
CA GLU A 17 51.29 -77.07 30.08
C GLU A 17 50.86 -75.58 30.02
N PRO A 18 51.32 -74.74 30.93
CA PRO A 18 51.04 -73.35 30.92
C PRO A 18 51.65 -72.73 29.64
N SER A 19 50.73 -72.20 28.75
CA SER A 19 51.11 -71.51 27.53
C SER A 19 52.12 -70.38 27.84
N PRO A 20 53.20 -70.26 27.09
CA PRO A 20 54.19 -69.21 27.32
C PRO A 20 53.50 -67.82 27.15
N LYS A 21 53.56 -67.00 28.21
CA LYS A 21 53.15 -65.61 28.15
C LYS A 21 53.96 -64.91 27.05
N LYS A 22 53.40 -64.76 25.87
CA LYS A 22 53.97 -63.93 24.78
C LYS A 22 54.16 -62.54 25.32
N LYS A 23 55.42 -62.12 25.50
CA LYS A 23 55.79 -60.74 25.79
C LYS A 23 55.28 -59.93 24.62
N PRO A 24 54.52 -58.83 24.86
CA PRO A 24 54.04 -58.00 23.77
C PRO A 24 55.22 -57.54 22.95
N GLU A 25 55.27 -57.97 21.70
CA GLU A 25 56.35 -57.59 20.79
C GLU A 25 56.32 -56.05 20.64
N LEU A 26 57.53 -55.48 20.77
CA LEU A 26 57.72 -54.01 20.72
C LEU A 26 57.02 -53.37 19.53
N LEU A 27 56.94 -54.13 18.43
CA LEU A 27 56.22 -53.77 17.21
C LEU A 27 54.71 -53.59 17.42
N SER A 28 54.04 -54.37 18.27
CA SER A 28 52.63 -54.25 18.54
C SER A 28 52.30 -53.03 19.41
N ILE A 29 53.20 -52.64 20.30
CA ILE A 29 53.06 -51.43 21.11
C ILE A 29 53.24 -50.20 20.24
N ILE A 30 54.18 -50.19 19.27
CA ILE A 30 54.44 -49.12 18.34
C ILE A 30 53.22 -48.97 17.37
N SER A 31 52.65 -50.06 16.86
CA SER A 31 51.48 -50.02 15.98
C SER A 31 50.26 -49.52 16.71
N LEU A 32 50.06 -49.91 17.97
CA LEU A 32 48.95 -49.44 18.78
C LEU A 32 49.02 -47.91 19.08
N SER A 33 50.24 -47.43 19.38
CA SER A 33 50.51 -46.02 19.63
C SER A 33 50.29 -45.17 18.36
N LEU A 34 50.74 -45.69 17.19
CA LEU A 34 50.57 -45.03 15.91
C LEU A 34 49.04 -44.93 15.52
N ALA A 35 48.29 -46.00 15.76
CA ALA A 35 46.85 -46.02 15.56
C ALA A 35 46.11 -45.03 16.47
N ALA A 36 46.49 -44.91 17.73
CA ALA A 36 45.96 -43.97 18.68
C ALA A 36 46.19 -42.49 18.22
N VAL A 37 47.41 -42.20 17.74
CA VAL A 37 47.75 -40.87 17.20
C VAL A 37 46.92 -40.57 15.93
N ALA A 38 46.77 -41.53 15.04
CA ALA A 38 45.98 -41.36 13.82
C ALA A 38 44.49 -41.06 14.14
N VAL A 39 43.93 -41.74 15.15
CA VAL A 39 42.54 -41.46 15.60
C VAL A 39 42.41 -40.06 16.21
N LEU A 40 43.40 -39.64 17.04
CA LEU A 40 43.39 -38.30 17.61
C LEU A 40 43.49 -37.19 16.54
N VAL A 41 44.34 -37.42 15.52
CA VAL A 41 44.45 -36.49 14.38
C VAL A 41 43.15 -36.45 13.57
N ALA A 42 42.55 -37.61 13.32
CA ALA A 42 41.26 -37.68 12.60
C ALA A 42 40.12 -36.99 13.36
N VAL A 43 40.02 -37.19 14.66
CA VAL A 43 39.06 -36.52 15.54
C VAL A 43 39.34 -35.02 15.60
N GLY A 44 40.60 -34.62 15.72
CA GLY A 44 40.98 -33.21 15.70
C GLY A 44 40.64 -32.53 14.38
N MET A 45 40.92 -33.15 13.23
CA MET A 45 40.53 -32.65 11.93
C MET A 45 39.01 -32.57 11.76
N TRP A 46 38.28 -33.59 12.20
CA TRP A 46 36.82 -33.59 12.16
C TRP A 46 36.23 -32.44 12.99
N PHE A 47 36.78 -32.24 14.19
CA PHE A 47 36.33 -31.14 15.07
C PHE A 47 36.64 -29.77 14.48
N PHE A 48 37.82 -29.61 13.89
CA PHE A 48 38.23 -28.36 13.25
C PHE A 48 37.40 -28.05 12.00
N THR A 49 37.16 -29.04 11.12
CA THR A 49 36.33 -28.87 9.93
C THR A 49 34.88 -28.63 10.30
N ASN A 50 34.34 -29.34 11.27
CA ASN A 50 32.98 -29.14 11.73
C ASN A 50 32.75 -27.74 12.32
N ASN A 51 33.67 -27.27 13.17
CA ASN A 51 33.62 -25.95 13.78
C ASN A 51 33.78 -24.82 12.73
N SER A 52 34.65 -25.01 11.73
CA SER A 52 34.79 -24.04 10.65
C SER A 52 33.59 -24.01 9.71
N MET A 53 32.94 -25.15 9.45
CA MET A 53 31.68 -25.23 8.70
C MET A 53 30.53 -24.56 9.45
N THR A 54 30.43 -24.82 10.76
CA THR A 54 29.39 -24.18 11.57
C THR A 54 29.51 -22.65 11.52
N LYS A 55 30.71 -22.10 11.70
CA LYS A 55 30.95 -20.67 11.60
C LYS A 55 30.59 -20.10 10.24
N ARG A 56 30.93 -20.79 9.15
CA ARG A 56 30.55 -20.36 7.79
C ARG A 56 29.04 -20.43 7.56
N MET A 57 28.36 -21.43 8.11
CA MET A 57 26.91 -21.52 8.06
C MET A 57 26.26 -20.39 8.84
N ASP A 58 26.74 -20.05 10.02
CA ASP A 58 26.25 -18.95 10.84
C ASP A 58 26.44 -17.60 10.13
N GLU A 59 27.63 -17.38 9.52
CA GLU A 59 27.90 -16.19 8.72
C GLU A 59 26.98 -16.08 7.49
N LEU A 60 26.74 -17.18 6.78
CA LEU A 60 25.84 -17.22 5.63
C LEU A 60 24.38 -16.99 6.06
N THR A 61 23.98 -17.56 7.18
CA THR A 61 22.64 -17.38 7.72
C THR A 61 22.42 -15.92 8.12
N ALA A 62 23.37 -15.33 8.84
CA ALA A 62 23.31 -13.92 9.22
C ALA A 62 23.28 -13.00 8.00
N LYS A 63 24.05 -13.31 6.95
CA LYS A 63 24.03 -12.56 5.70
C LYS A 63 22.70 -12.69 4.97
N LEU A 64 22.15 -13.90 4.89
CA LEU A 64 20.83 -14.15 4.30
C LEU A 64 19.71 -13.43 5.06
N GLU A 65 19.76 -13.45 6.39
CA GLU A 65 18.80 -12.73 7.22
C GLU A 65 18.89 -11.21 6.98
N SER A 66 20.10 -10.68 6.92
CA SER A 66 20.36 -9.27 6.61
C SER A 66 19.84 -8.87 5.23
N GLU A 67 20.16 -9.67 4.20
CA GLU A 67 19.68 -9.42 2.83
C GLU A 67 18.15 -9.56 2.73
N THR A 68 17.58 -10.55 3.43
CA THR A 68 16.12 -10.73 3.48
C THR A 68 15.43 -9.56 4.17
N ALA A 69 16.02 -9.04 5.25
CA ALA A 69 15.50 -7.86 5.94
C ALA A 69 15.57 -6.61 5.03
N ALA A 70 16.67 -6.42 4.32
CA ALA A 70 16.84 -5.33 3.36
C ALA A 70 15.80 -5.40 2.22
N VAL A 71 15.62 -6.59 1.64
CA VAL A 71 14.60 -6.80 0.58
C VAL A 71 13.17 -6.56 1.11
N ARG A 72 12.87 -6.97 2.34
CA ARG A 72 11.56 -6.66 2.95
C ARG A 72 11.34 -5.16 3.11
N GLN A 73 12.36 -4.46 3.60
CA GLN A 73 12.29 -3.00 3.75
C GLN A 73 12.11 -2.29 2.39
N GLU A 74 12.82 -2.75 1.36
CA GLU A 74 12.69 -2.21 0.01
C GLU A 74 11.30 -2.49 -0.58
N ASN A 75 10.73 -3.67 -0.36
CA ASN A 75 9.37 -4.00 -0.77
C ASN A 75 8.30 -3.15 -0.07
N GLU A 76 8.45 -2.87 1.22
CA GLU A 76 7.55 -1.97 1.94
C GLU A 76 7.66 -0.52 1.42
N LEU A 77 8.87 -0.06 1.12
CA LEU A 77 9.08 1.25 0.51
C LEU A 77 8.46 1.33 -0.89
N LEU A 78 8.64 0.29 -1.71
CA LEU A 78 8.01 0.21 -3.03
C LEU A 78 6.49 0.23 -2.94
N LYS A 79 5.91 -0.51 -1.99
CA LYS A 79 4.46 -0.54 -1.78
C LYS A 79 3.92 0.83 -1.39
N THR A 80 4.58 1.52 -0.46
CA THR A 80 4.18 2.89 -0.07
C THR A 80 4.32 3.87 -1.21
N THR A 81 5.38 3.76 -2.02
CA THR A 81 5.59 4.60 -3.20
C THR A 81 4.53 4.34 -4.27
N MET A 82 4.20 3.07 -4.53
CA MET A 82 3.14 2.71 -5.47
C MET A 82 1.78 3.23 -5.02
N GLN A 83 1.48 3.18 -3.71
CA GLN A 83 0.24 3.74 -3.18
C GLN A 83 0.20 5.26 -3.39
N ALA A 84 1.27 5.98 -3.05
CA ALA A 84 1.35 7.42 -3.26
C ALA A 84 1.22 7.81 -4.75
N LEU A 85 1.81 7.01 -5.66
CA LEU A 85 1.66 7.21 -7.10
C LEU A 85 0.22 6.97 -7.55
N SER A 86 -0.43 5.94 -7.04
CA SER A 86 -1.83 5.64 -7.33
C SER A 86 -2.75 6.78 -6.89
N ASP A 87 -2.50 7.31 -5.69
CA ASP A 87 -3.27 8.45 -5.16
C ASP A 87 -3.04 9.72 -6.02
N GLN A 88 -1.81 9.96 -6.48
CA GLN A 88 -1.50 11.06 -7.40
C GLN A 88 -2.19 10.89 -8.76
N ILE A 89 -2.20 9.68 -9.32
CA ILE A 89 -2.88 9.39 -10.58
C ILE A 89 -4.38 9.65 -10.42
N GLY A 90 -5.01 9.18 -9.34
CA GLY A 90 -6.41 9.44 -9.07
C GLY A 90 -6.73 10.93 -8.94
N ALA A 91 -5.86 11.70 -8.28
CA ALA A 91 -6.02 13.15 -8.20
C ALA A 91 -5.90 13.83 -9.58
N MET A 92 -4.93 13.39 -10.41
CA MET A 92 -4.77 13.92 -11.78
C MET A 92 -5.96 13.55 -12.69
N GLU A 93 -6.46 12.34 -12.61
CA GLU A 93 -7.67 11.93 -13.33
C GLU A 93 -8.85 12.80 -12.96
N THR A 94 -9.06 13.06 -11.66
CA THR A 94 -10.12 13.96 -11.18
C THR A 94 -9.99 15.35 -11.78
N VAL A 95 -8.79 15.94 -11.83
CA VAL A 95 -8.56 17.25 -12.44
C VAL A 95 -8.84 17.23 -13.95
N VAL A 96 -8.45 16.18 -14.64
CA VAL A 96 -8.70 16.03 -16.09
C VAL A 96 -10.20 15.93 -16.35
N PHE A 97 -10.93 15.15 -15.56
CA PHE A 97 -12.39 15.04 -15.65
C PHE A 97 -13.07 16.36 -15.36
N PHE A 98 -12.67 17.09 -14.32
CA PHE A 98 -13.23 18.41 -14.04
C PHE A 98 -13.03 19.40 -15.18
N ASN A 99 -11.83 19.42 -15.76
CA ASN A 99 -11.57 20.28 -16.92
C ASN A 99 -12.40 19.87 -18.14
N GLY A 100 -12.65 18.58 -18.33
CA GLY A 100 -13.53 18.06 -19.37
C GLY A 100 -14.95 18.56 -19.20
N ILE A 101 -15.53 18.36 -18.01
CA ILE A 101 -16.90 18.78 -17.69
C ILE A 101 -17.02 20.30 -17.67
N ALA A 102 -16.03 21.02 -17.13
CA ALA A 102 -16.03 22.46 -17.19
C ALA A 102 -16.16 22.94 -18.63
N ARG A 103 -15.42 22.36 -19.58
CA ARG A 103 -15.53 22.70 -21.01
C ARG A 103 -16.89 22.36 -21.64
N GLU A 104 -17.53 21.29 -21.19
CA GLU A 104 -18.87 20.93 -21.69
C GLU A 104 -19.96 21.88 -21.17
N ILE A 105 -19.76 22.41 -19.97
CA ILE A 105 -20.69 23.34 -19.33
C ILE A 105 -20.44 24.78 -19.81
N GLU A 106 -19.18 25.17 -20.03
CA GLU A 106 -18.80 26.48 -20.53
C GLU A 106 -19.42 26.75 -21.92
N GLY A 107 -20.03 27.90 -22.09
CA GLY A 107 -20.75 28.27 -23.28
C GLY A 107 -22.21 27.75 -23.35
N ALA A 108 -22.61 26.89 -22.41
CA ALA A 108 -23.95 26.36 -22.38
C ALA A 108 -24.97 27.41 -21.87
N THR A 109 -26.09 27.55 -22.56
CA THR A 109 -27.23 28.29 -22.06
C THR A 109 -27.90 27.46 -20.95
N VAL A 110 -27.97 28.02 -19.75
CA VAL A 110 -28.50 27.32 -18.56
C VAL A 110 -29.89 27.75 -18.17
N THR A 111 -30.25 28.97 -18.58
CA THR A 111 -31.65 29.50 -18.57
C THR A 111 -31.81 30.40 -19.77
N ASP A 112 -33.04 30.86 -20.03
CA ASP A 112 -33.33 31.71 -21.19
C ASP A 112 -32.43 32.95 -21.27
N ASP A 113 -31.91 33.40 -20.12
CA ASP A 113 -31.17 34.64 -20.00
C ASP A 113 -29.65 34.45 -19.73
N PHE A 114 -29.20 33.21 -19.44
CA PHE A 114 -27.86 33.01 -18.90
C PHE A 114 -27.05 31.98 -19.67
N THR A 115 -25.84 32.34 -19.96
CA THR A 115 -24.80 31.43 -20.47
C THR A 115 -23.72 31.28 -19.44
N VAL A 116 -23.23 30.07 -19.22
CA VAL A 116 -22.06 29.86 -18.38
C VAL A 116 -20.83 30.35 -19.12
N ASP A 117 -20.20 31.39 -18.62
CA ASP A 117 -18.96 31.92 -19.15
C ASP A 117 -17.79 31.04 -18.69
N LYS A 118 -17.76 30.77 -17.42
CA LYS A 118 -16.71 29.91 -16.84
C LYS A 118 -17.20 29.20 -15.58
N ILE A 119 -16.71 27.98 -15.37
CA ILE A 119 -16.96 27.23 -14.17
C ILE A 119 -15.63 26.81 -13.53
N TYR A 120 -15.49 26.98 -12.22
CA TYR A 120 -14.35 26.54 -11.45
C TYR A 120 -14.83 25.48 -10.47
N LEU A 121 -14.22 24.30 -10.54
CA LEU A 121 -14.49 23.16 -9.68
C LEU A 121 -13.28 22.94 -8.78
N ASN A 122 -13.47 23.12 -7.48
CA ASN A 122 -12.39 22.95 -6.51
C ASN A 122 -12.61 21.70 -5.67
N THR A 123 -11.62 20.85 -5.63
CA THR A 123 -11.62 19.67 -4.77
C THR A 123 -10.91 19.95 -3.44
N SER A 124 -11.37 19.28 -2.39
CA SER A 124 -10.63 19.20 -1.14
C SER A 124 -9.40 18.29 -1.30
N GLU A 125 -8.50 18.31 -0.33
CA GLU A 125 -7.35 17.40 -0.26
C GLU A 125 -7.76 15.92 -0.24
N THR A 126 -8.98 15.62 0.19
CA THR A 126 -9.55 14.27 0.22
C THR A 126 -10.21 13.86 -1.11
N GLY A 127 -10.15 14.70 -2.13
CA GLY A 127 -10.75 14.43 -3.44
C GLY A 127 -12.26 14.62 -3.48
N THR A 128 -12.87 15.20 -2.44
CA THR A 128 -14.31 15.57 -2.47
C THR A 128 -14.49 16.95 -3.13
N LEU A 129 -15.65 17.18 -3.75
CA LEU A 129 -15.98 18.48 -4.32
C LEU A 129 -16.25 19.48 -3.19
N GLY A 130 -15.32 20.41 -2.98
CA GLY A 130 -15.39 21.37 -1.87
C GLY A 130 -16.16 22.63 -2.23
N SER A 131 -15.88 23.21 -3.41
CA SER A 131 -16.57 24.41 -3.88
C SER A 131 -16.65 24.48 -5.39
N ILE A 132 -17.69 25.17 -5.85
CA ILE A 132 -17.96 25.44 -7.27
C ILE A 132 -18.20 26.93 -7.41
N VAL A 133 -17.56 27.55 -8.40
CA VAL A 133 -17.87 28.92 -8.78
C VAL A 133 -18.39 28.88 -10.20
N ILE A 134 -19.63 29.35 -10.39
CA ILE A 134 -20.29 29.45 -11.68
C ILE A 134 -20.29 30.93 -12.09
N ASN A 135 -19.45 31.29 -13.06
CA ASN A 135 -19.45 32.61 -13.64
C ASN A 135 -20.39 32.62 -14.84
N VAL A 136 -21.41 33.42 -14.76
CA VAL A 136 -22.34 33.61 -15.86
C VAL A 136 -22.12 34.96 -16.48
N GLY A 137 -22.20 35.03 -17.79
CA GLY A 137 -21.92 36.26 -18.51
C GLY A 137 -22.56 36.33 -19.90
N ASN A 138 -22.41 37.47 -20.50
CA ASN A 138 -22.56 37.74 -21.93
C ASN A 138 -23.89 37.52 -22.61
N GLN A 139 -24.98 37.36 -21.88
CA GLN A 139 -26.29 37.61 -22.53
C GLN A 139 -26.61 39.11 -22.54
N PRO A 140 -27.29 39.61 -23.56
CA PRO A 140 -27.40 41.03 -23.81
C PRO A 140 -27.89 41.90 -22.65
N ASP A 141 -28.59 41.30 -21.71
CA ASP A 141 -29.20 42.02 -20.60
C ASP A 141 -28.72 41.59 -19.20
N MET A 142 -27.60 40.86 -19.11
CA MET A 142 -27.07 40.37 -17.84
C MET A 142 -26.54 41.45 -16.91
N SER A 143 -26.34 42.68 -17.42
CA SER A 143 -25.88 43.81 -16.60
C SER A 143 -26.83 44.15 -15.45
N TYR A 144 -28.10 43.76 -15.53
CA TYR A 144 -29.05 43.99 -14.47
C TYR A 144 -28.78 43.15 -13.20
N LEU A 145 -28.24 41.98 -13.35
CA LEU A 145 -27.85 41.16 -12.20
C LEU A 145 -26.70 41.78 -11.42
N TYR A 146 -25.74 42.36 -12.15
CA TYR A 146 -24.61 43.03 -11.54
C TYR A 146 -24.99 44.33 -10.84
N LYS A 147 -25.87 45.12 -11.46
CA LYS A 147 -26.31 46.41 -10.91
C LYS A 147 -27.27 46.28 -9.73
N GLY A 148 -27.71 45.05 -9.41
CA GLY A 148 -28.68 44.80 -8.36
C GLY A 148 -30.00 45.51 -8.59
N LYS A 149 -30.66 45.87 -7.52
CA LYS A 149 -32.07 46.34 -7.49
C LYS A 149 -32.46 47.49 -8.38
N GLY A 150 -31.51 48.24 -8.89
CA GLY A 150 -31.82 49.56 -9.44
C GLY A 150 -32.28 49.57 -10.88
N ALA A 151 -31.68 48.79 -11.72
CA ALA A 151 -31.83 49.00 -13.16
C ALA A 151 -33.00 48.26 -13.80
N TYR A 152 -33.39 47.10 -13.23
CA TYR A 152 -34.36 46.19 -13.86
C TYR A 152 -35.45 45.68 -12.92
N ASN A 153 -35.56 46.23 -11.72
CA ASN A 153 -36.61 45.90 -10.74
C ASN A 153 -36.74 44.42 -10.38
N LEU A 154 -35.65 43.65 -10.47
CA LEU A 154 -35.67 42.29 -9.95
C LEU A 154 -35.73 42.34 -8.43
N SER A 155 -36.71 41.68 -7.89
CA SER A 155 -36.77 41.44 -6.46
C SER A 155 -35.69 40.41 -6.03
N ASP A 156 -35.27 40.51 -4.80
CA ASP A 156 -34.31 39.52 -4.21
C ASP A 156 -34.83 38.08 -4.39
N ARG A 157 -36.13 37.88 -4.35
CA ARG A 157 -36.77 36.59 -4.58
C ARG A 157 -36.58 36.10 -6.03
N GLU A 158 -36.72 36.96 -7.02
CA GLU A 158 -36.53 36.60 -8.45
C GLU A 158 -35.08 36.34 -8.75
N LEU A 159 -34.16 37.13 -8.18
CA LEU A 159 -32.73 36.95 -8.34
C LEU A 159 -32.29 35.62 -7.73
N ARG A 160 -32.78 35.30 -6.53
CA ARG A 160 -32.53 34.01 -5.87
C ARG A 160 -33.05 32.84 -6.71
N ALA A 161 -34.29 32.93 -7.19
CA ALA A 161 -34.88 31.89 -8.01
C ALA A 161 -34.10 31.65 -9.32
N LYS A 162 -33.58 32.72 -9.97
CA LYS A 162 -32.72 32.58 -11.15
C LYS A 162 -31.39 31.92 -10.81
N CYS A 163 -30.74 32.31 -9.73
CA CYS A 163 -29.48 31.67 -9.30
C CYS A 163 -29.66 30.20 -8.92
N GLU A 164 -30.76 29.86 -8.27
CA GLU A 164 -31.09 28.47 -7.97
C GLU A 164 -31.38 27.65 -9.24
N ALA A 165 -32.02 28.23 -10.24
CA ALA A 165 -32.23 27.60 -11.53
C ALA A 165 -30.90 27.34 -12.27
N ILE A 166 -29.96 28.30 -12.23
CA ILE A 166 -28.60 28.13 -12.78
C ILE A 166 -27.88 26.97 -12.08
N ILE A 167 -27.90 26.98 -10.76
CA ILE A 167 -27.24 25.92 -9.97
C ILE A 167 -27.83 24.55 -10.31
N LYS A 168 -29.15 24.46 -10.37
CA LYS A 168 -29.86 23.22 -10.70
C LYS A 168 -29.48 22.70 -12.09
N GLU A 169 -29.45 23.57 -13.09
CA GLU A 169 -29.13 23.19 -14.48
C GLU A 169 -27.65 22.74 -14.59
N VAL A 170 -26.75 23.49 -13.96
CA VAL A 170 -25.32 23.15 -13.96
C VAL A 170 -25.07 21.84 -13.20
N SER A 171 -25.74 21.63 -12.06
CA SER A 171 -25.60 20.38 -11.30
C SER A 171 -26.13 19.17 -12.06
N ALA A 172 -27.23 19.35 -12.83
CA ALA A 172 -27.77 18.29 -13.67
C ALA A 172 -26.81 17.87 -14.79
N ARG A 173 -26.05 18.82 -15.35
CA ARG A 173 -25.00 18.54 -16.35
C ARG A 173 -23.76 17.92 -15.73
N TYR A 174 -23.44 18.29 -14.51
CA TYR A 174 -22.33 17.71 -13.74
C TYR A 174 -22.61 16.25 -13.34
N GLY A 175 -23.83 15.95 -12.93
CA GLY A 175 -24.20 14.72 -12.21
C GLY A 175 -24.25 13.43 -13.02
N ASN A 176 -23.86 13.43 -14.30
CA ASN A 176 -24.01 12.26 -15.16
C ASN A 176 -22.78 11.32 -15.21
N GLY A 177 -21.83 11.45 -14.30
CA GLY A 177 -20.63 10.61 -14.31
C GLY A 177 -20.38 9.89 -12.99
N ASP A 178 -20.29 8.57 -13.04
CA ASP A 178 -19.96 7.72 -11.87
C ASP A 178 -18.54 7.93 -11.33
N VAL A 179 -17.73 8.74 -11.98
CA VAL A 179 -16.28 8.92 -11.69
C VAL A 179 -16.00 10.22 -10.94
N LEU A 180 -16.96 11.11 -10.85
CA LEU A 180 -16.78 12.43 -10.26
C LEU A 180 -17.14 12.46 -8.78
N PRO A 181 -16.45 13.29 -7.97
CA PRO A 181 -16.90 13.56 -6.63
C PRO A 181 -18.34 14.04 -6.62
N ALA A 182 -19.12 13.52 -5.70
CA ALA A 182 -20.53 13.88 -5.62
C ALA A 182 -20.72 15.37 -5.38
N TRP A 183 -21.60 15.97 -6.17
CA TRP A 183 -22.13 17.30 -5.89
C TRP A 183 -23.32 17.12 -4.94
N ASP A 184 -23.13 17.44 -3.70
CA ASP A 184 -24.11 17.30 -2.63
C ASP A 184 -24.51 18.64 -2.02
N ASP A 185 -25.43 18.61 -1.07
CA ASP A 185 -25.92 19.81 -0.39
C ASP A 185 -24.84 20.53 0.46
N ASN A 186 -23.72 19.88 0.77
CA ASN A 186 -22.61 20.48 1.52
C ASN A 186 -21.64 21.21 0.59
N THR A 187 -21.70 20.98 -0.70
CA THR A 187 -20.87 21.65 -1.69
C THR A 187 -21.19 23.14 -1.71
N LEU A 188 -20.18 23.97 -1.47
CA LEU A 188 -20.37 25.42 -1.57
C LEU A 188 -20.46 25.82 -3.05
N VAL A 189 -21.57 26.39 -3.45
CA VAL A 189 -21.78 26.89 -4.83
C VAL A 189 -21.91 28.39 -4.81
N THR A 190 -21.03 29.09 -5.52
CA THR A 190 -21.04 30.54 -5.66
C THR A 190 -21.44 30.88 -7.09
N VAL A 191 -22.39 31.76 -7.26
CA VAL A 191 -22.78 32.32 -8.58
C VAL A 191 -22.19 33.72 -8.70
N THR A 192 -21.45 33.93 -9.79
CA THR A 192 -20.86 35.25 -10.13
C THR A 192 -21.33 35.72 -11.48
N VAL A 193 -21.39 37.02 -11.66
CA VAL A 193 -21.63 37.68 -12.95
C VAL A 193 -20.51 38.64 -13.22
N MET A 194 -19.81 38.48 -14.33
CA MET A 194 -18.64 39.28 -14.67
C MET A 194 -17.57 39.28 -13.52
N ASN A 195 -17.43 38.13 -12.86
CA ASN A 195 -16.56 37.90 -11.67
C ASN A 195 -17.00 38.64 -10.38
N TYR A 196 -18.20 39.22 -10.34
CA TYR A 196 -18.75 39.74 -9.09
C TYR A 196 -19.69 38.72 -8.46
N GLU A 197 -19.52 38.45 -7.22
CA GLU A 197 -20.35 37.48 -6.48
C GLU A 197 -21.78 38.03 -6.33
N ILE A 198 -22.75 37.24 -6.77
CA ILE A 198 -24.17 37.49 -6.58
C ILE A 198 -24.66 36.87 -5.29
N GLY A 199 -24.18 35.69 -4.99
CA GLY A 199 -24.50 34.96 -3.77
C GLY A 199 -23.95 33.53 -3.80
N ASN A 200 -24.28 32.79 -2.77
CA ASN A 200 -23.82 31.42 -2.60
C ASN A 200 -24.90 30.53 -1.98
N LYS A 201 -24.69 29.22 -2.15
CA LYS A 201 -25.51 28.16 -1.56
C LYS A 201 -24.57 27.08 -0.96
N GLN A 202 -24.87 26.74 0.29
CA GLN A 202 -24.24 25.57 0.94
C GLN A 202 -25.30 24.98 1.86
N GLY A 203 -25.95 23.91 1.40
CA GLY A 203 -27.20 23.46 2.00
C GLY A 203 -28.31 24.50 1.90
N GLY A 204 -29.53 24.14 2.20
CA GLY A 204 -30.64 25.09 2.29
C GLY A 204 -30.85 25.98 1.08
N GLU A 205 -31.22 27.25 1.34
CA GLU A 205 -31.56 28.25 0.30
C GLU A 205 -30.30 29.02 -0.16
N PHE A 206 -30.38 29.54 -1.39
CA PHE A 206 -29.37 30.44 -1.93
C PHE A 206 -29.41 31.80 -1.20
N LYS A 207 -28.26 32.27 -0.74
CA LYS A 207 -28.07 33.53 -0.05
C LYS A 207 -27.50 34.60 -0.97
N LEU A 208 -28.14 35.71 -1.09
CA LEU A 208 -27.61 36.84 -1.83
C LEU A 208 -26.53 37.57 -1.04
N VAL A 209 -25.56 38.17 -1.74
CA VAL A 209 -24.55 39.04 -1.11
C VAL A 209 -25.24 40.22 -0.45
N GLY A 210 -24.94 40.48 0.82
CA GLY A 210 -25.54 41.56 1.60
C GLY A 210 -26.86 41.22 2.29
N GLU A 211 -27.37 40.00 2.18
CA GLU A 211 -28.45 39.53 3.03
C GLU A 211 -27.95 39.41 4.48
N THR A 212 -28.51 40.23 5.36
CA THR A 212 -28.38 40.03 6.80
C THR A 212 -29.37 38.98 7.25
N LYS A 213 -28.89 38.03 8.08
CA LYS A 213 -29.73 37.00 8.72
C LYS A 213 -30.79 37.63 9.58
#